data_9aacc36160ab156eb28cb98bbecef08c
#
_entry.id   9aacc36160ab156eb28cb98bbecef08c
#
_cell.length_a   1.000
_cell.length_b   1.000
_cell.length_c   1.000
_cell.angle_alpha   90.00
_cell.angle_beta   90.00
_cell.angle_gamma   90.00
#
_symmetry.space_group_name_H-M   'P 1'
#
loop_
_entity.id
_entity.type
_entity.pdbx_description
1 polymer ?
#
loop_
_entity_poly.entity_id
_entity_poly.type
_entity_poly.pdbx_seq_one_letter_code
_entity_poly.pdbx_strand_id
1 'polypeptide(L)'
;TAIYGWKPGASLPVSGINEDDYKMATQIILWEYQQQLRSDPYSRHSNGHASADQYYSVVAGRPAEKAYNWILEQVASHSTVPSFTAANKGDAPVLELKWDTSRKVYTLTVTDTNNLNIDLQMLSGSGVTVSRNGNQYTFTSKNMIMEPVSFEFRKDIPVANDMLIWGRPGYQTMMTGASDPVSFFMNIKTETYGTAKIVKTSEDGIVSGISFRISGTDILGNEVNETVTTGDNGQVEKKFLPGTYLVTEIPVDRYVTPSAQYI
;
A
#
# COMPACT_ATOMS: atom_id res chain seq x y z
N THR A 1 -7.12 21.80 8.36
CA THR A 1 -6.81 23.21 8.71
C THR A 1 -6.75 23.41 10.22
N ALA A 2 -7.72 22.91 10.98
CA ALA A 2 -7.77 23.06 12.44
C ALA A 2 -6.51 22.50 13.15
N ILE A 3 -5.90 21.46 12.59
CA ILE A 3 -4.67 20.84 13.09
C ILE A 3 -3.44 21.71 12.80
N TYR A 4 -3.33 22.20 11.58
CA TYR A 4 -2.15 22.88 11.06
C TYR A 4 -2.26 24.41 11.04
N GLY A 5 -3.41 24.96 11.38
CA GLY A 5 -3.60 26.40 11.51
C GLY A 5 -3.00 26.96 12.80
N TRP A 6 -3.01 28.29 12.89
CA TRP A 6 -2.58 28.99 14.10
C TRP A 6 -3.44 28.61 15.30
N LYS A 7 -2.78 28.45 16.45
CA LYS A 7 -3.38 28.31 17.78
C LYS A 7 -2.51 29.03 18.81
N PRO A 8 -3.06 29.41 19.98
CA PRO A 8 -2.28 30.07 21.01
C PRO A 8 -1.04 29.23 21.38
N GLY A 9 0.13 29.88 21.38
CA GLY A 9 1.42 29.23 21.66
C GLY A 9 2.03 28.44 20.51
N ALA A 10 1.42 28.44 19.32
CA ALA A 10 2.01 27.78 18.15
C ALA A 10 3.27 28.51 17.68
N SER A 11 4.32 27.76 17.37
CA SER A 11 5.49 28.30 16.68
C SER A 11 5.16 28.70 15.26
N LEU A 12 5.85 29.70 14.73
CA LEU A 12 5.70 30.12 13.33
C LEU A 12 6.23 29.00 12.41
N PRO A 13 5.41 28.52 11.45
CA PRO A 13 5.75 27.34 10.65
C PRO A 13 6.78 27.63 9.55
N VAL A 14 6.89 28.86 9.12
CA VAL A 14 7.80 29.29 8.03
C VAL A 14 8.46 30.61 8.38
N SER A 15 9.62 30.88 7.81
CA SER A 15 10.35 32.12 8.01
C SER A 15 9.71 33.30 7.26
N GLY A 16 9.88 34.51 7.81
CA GLY A 16 9.43 35.77 7.16
C GLY A 16 7.93 36.00 7.27
N ILE A 17 7.28 35.44 8.29
CA ILE A 17 5.92 35.76 8.71
C ILE A 17 5.93 36.16 10.20
N ASN A 18 4.87 36.78 10.65
CA ASN A 18 4.57 36.98 12.08
C ASN A 18 3.31 36.21 12.50
N GLU A 19 2.93 36.34 13.76
CA GLU A 19 1.76 35.64 14.30
C GLU A 19 0.45 36.08 13.65
N ASP A 20 0.32 37.35 13.30
CA ASP A 20 -0.91 37.85 12.64
C ASP A 20 -1.04 37.38 11.20
N ASP A 21 0.08 37.21 10.48
CA ASP A 21 0.11 36.56 9.17
C ASP A 21 -0.41 35.11 9.25
N TYR A 22 0.02 34.39 10.30
CA TYR A 22 -0.39 33.00 10.49
C TYR A 22 -1.87 32.90 10.89
N LYS A 23 -2.35 33.79 11.77
CA LYS A 23 -3.79 33.92 12.11
C LYS A 23 -4.62 34.20 10.88
N MET A 24 -4.21 35.19 10.07
CA MET A 24 -4.91 35.58 8.85
C MET A 24 -5.00 34.40 7.86
N ALA A 25 -3.90 33.74 7.60
CA ALA A 25 -3.87 32.57 6.71
C ALA A 25 -4.83 31.47 7.18
N THR A 26 -4.80 31.17 8.48
CA THR A 26 -5.69 30.18 9.10
C THR A 26 -7.15 30.55 8.93
N GLN A 27 -7.49 31.81 9.22
CA GLN A 27 -8.86 32.32 9.13
C GLN A 27 -9.40 32.27 7.70
N ILE A 28 -8.60 32.67 6.72
CA ILE A 28 -8.99 32.63 5.30
C ILE A 28 -9.32 31.21 4.88
N ILE A 29 -8.45 30.22 5.18
CA ILE A 29 -8.67 28.82 4.82
C ILE A 29 -9.92 28.27 5.52
N LEU A 30 -10.14 28.61 6.80
CA LEU A 30 -11.34 28.18 7.51
C LEU A 30 -12.61 28.71 6.85
N TRP A 31 -12.64 29.97 6.43
CA TRP A 31 -13.77 30.54 5.73
C TRP A 31 -14.01 29.89 4.36
N GLU A 32 -12.96 29.60 3.61
CA GLU A 32 -13.06 28.87 2.33
C GLU A 32 -13.75 27.51 2.52
N TYR A 33 -13.38 26.74 3.53
CA TYR A 33 -14.03 25.45 3.83
C TYR A 33 -15.46 25.62 4.38
N GLN A 34 -15.69 26.56 5.28
CA GLN A 34 -17.02 26.81 5.85
C GLN A 34 -18.04 27.25 4.79
N GLN A 35 -17.60 28.02 3.80
CA GLN A 35 -18.43 28.48 2.69
C GLN A 35 -18.48 27.48 1.53
N GLN A 36 -17.89 26.30 1.68
CA GLN A 36 -17.81 25.27 0.63
C GLN A 36 -17.14 25.78 -0.66
N LEU A 37 -16.21 26.70 -0.53
CA LEU A 37 -15.42 27.25 -1.64
C LEU A 37 -14.15 26.43 -1.91
N ARG A 38 -13.93 25.40 -1.09
CA ARG A 38 -12.81 24.48 -1.19
C ARG A 38 -13.27 23.08 -0.80
N SER A 39 -13.01 22.09 -1.67
CA SER A 39 -13.28 20.67 -1.41
C SER A 39 -12.04 19.91 -0.95
N ASP A 40 -10.88 20.34 -1.39
CA ASP A 40 -9.57 19.78 -1.06
C ASP A 40 -8.51 20.93 -1.04
N PRO A 41 -7.25 20.65 -0.64
CA PRO A 41 -6.22 21.70 -0.54
C PRO A 41 -5.95 22.50 -1.80
N TYR A 42 -6.25 21.96 -2.98
CA TYR A 42 -5.89 22.58 -4.26
C TYR A 42 -7.09 23.06 -5.08
N SER A 43 -8.29 22.58 -4.78
CA SER A 43 -9.51 22.95 -5.51
C SER A 43 -10.15 24.22 -4.94
N ARG A 44 -10.34 25.22 -5.78
CA ARG A 44 -11.00 26.49 -5.46
C ARG A 44 -12.30 26.62 -6.24
N HIS A 45 -13.37 26.98 -5.54
CA HIS A 45 -14.71 27.07 -6.11
C HIS A 45 -15.36 28.44 -5.83
N SER A 46 -16.50 28.67 -6.48
CA SER A 46 -17.43 29.77 -6.20
C SER A 46 -18.81 29.18 -5.94
N ASN A 47 -19.54 29.74 -4.98
CA ASN A 47 -20.90 29.32 -4.65
C ASN A 47 -21.98 30.32 -5.12
N GLY A 48 -21.63 31.28 -5.98
CA GLY A 48 -22.52 32.34 -6.47
C GLY A 48 -22.61 33.56 -5.55
N HIS A 49 -22.15 33.48 -4.29
CA HIS A 49 -22.13 34.58 -3.33
C HIS A 49 -20.69 35.00 -3.00
N ALA A 50 -19.76 34.07 -2.98
CA ALA A 50 -18.35 34.26 -2.72
C ALA A 50 -17.52 33.31 -3.56
N SER A 51 -16.23 33.59 -3.70
CA SER A 51 -15.27 32.68 -4.30
C SER A 51 -14.02 32.53 -3.44
N ALA A 52 -13.35 31.37 -3.54
CA ALA A 52 -12.08 31.14 -2.88
C ALA A 52 -11.01 32.16 -3.32
N ASP A 53 -11.04 32.60 -4.59
CA ASP A 53 -10.09 33.60 -5.08
C ASP A 53 -10.28 34.97 -4.43
N GLN A 54 -11.52 35.35 -4.10
CA GLN A 54 -11.78 36.60 -3.35
C GLN A 54 -11.19 36.51 -1.93
N TYR A 55 -11.35 35.38 -1.24
CA TYR A 55 -10.73 35.16 0.07
C TYR A 55 -9.20 35.12 -0.04
N TYR A 56 -8.67 34.38 -1.00
CA TYR A 56 -7.24 34.25 -1.22
C TYR A 56 -6.59 35.62 -1.53
N SER A 57 -7.28 36.54 -2.22
CA SER A 57 -6.75 37.89 -2.54
C SER A 57 -6.34 38.68 -1.31
N VAL A 58 -6.88 38.35 -0.12
CA VAL A 58 -6.52 38.97 1.16
C VAL A 58 -5.09 38.60 1.58
N VAL A 59 -4.60 37.43 1.23
CA VAL A 59 -3.25 36.96 1.57
C VAL A 59 -2.27 37.04 0.39
N ALA A 60 -2.75 37.03 -0.82
CA ALA A 60 -1.94 37.02 -2.04
C ALA A 60 -0.90 38.17 -2.08
N GLY A 61 0.35 37.81 -2.36
CA GLY A 61 1.49 38.75 -2.41
C GLY A 61 1.93 39.29 -1.05
N ARG A 62 1.38 38.80 0.06
CA ARG A 62 1.71 39.20 1.44
C ARG A 62 2.47 38.11 2.16
N PRO A 63 3.17 38.42 3.27
CA PRO A 63 3.81 37.38 4.08
C PRO A 63 2.86 36.25 4.51
N ALA A 64 1.59 36.53 4.80
CA ALA A 64 0.56 35.58 5.16
C ALA A 64 0.32 34.48 4.10
N GLU A 65 0.63 34.75 2.81
CA GLU A 65 0.52 33.76 1.75
C GLU A 65 1.44 32.56 1.97
N LYS A 66 2.61 32.76 2.57
CA LYS A 66 3.54 31.67 2.89
C LYS A 66 2.92 30.70 3.92
N ALA A 67 2.28 31.26 4.95
CA ALA A 67 1.58 30.46 5.95
C ALA A 67 0.35 29.76 5.33
N TYR A 68 -0.39 30.44 4.47
CA TYR A 68 -1.54 29.88 3.76
C TYR A 68 -1.14 28.67 2.92
N ASN A 69 -0.11 28.78 2.09
CA ASN A 69 0.39 27.68 1.27
C ASN A 69 0.91 26.53 2.13
N TRP A 70 1.68 26.83 3.18
CA TRP A 70 2.20 25.82 4.10
C TRP A 70 1.05 25.03 4.78
N ILE A 71 -0.01 25.71 5.27
CA ILE A 71 -1.16 25.01 5.87
C ILE A 71 -1.79 24.06 4.85
N LEU A 72 -2.00 24.48 3.62
CA LEU A 72 -2.60 23.65 2.58
C LEU A 72 -1.73 22.47 2.21
N GLU A 73 -0.41 22.63 2.14
CA GLU A 73 0.54 21.53 1.94
C GLU A 73 0.48 20.51 3.10
N GLN A 74 0.39 21.00 4.35
CA GLN A 74 0.22 20.11 5.50
C GLN A 74 -1.11 19.35 5.46
N VAL A 75 -2.20 20.01 5.06
CA VAL A 75 -3.51 19.35 4.92
C VAL A 75 -3.47 18.31 3.80
N ALA A 76 -2.83 18.60 2.68
CA ALA A 76 -2.63 17.64 1.59
C ALA A 76 -1.81 16.43 2.05
N SER A 77 -0.68 16.68 2.72
CA SER A 77 0.17 15.63 3.27
C SER A 77 -0.54 14.79 4.33
N HIS A 78 -1.45 15.40 5.10
CA HIS A 78 -2.21 14.71 6.14
C HIS A 78 -3.06 13.56 5.57
N SER A 79 -3.81 13.82 4.51
CA SER A 79 -4.69 12.82 3.88
C SER A 79 -3.98 11.89 2.89
N THR A 80 -2.72 12.18 2.55
CA THR A 80 -1.94 11.31 1.66
C THR A 80 -1.58 10.02 2.37
N VAL A 81 -1.90 8.89 1.73
CA VAL A 81 -1.56 7.54 2.21
C VAL A 81 -0.43 6.94 1.35
N PRO A 82 0.27 5.88 1.81
CA PRO A 82 1.28 5.22 0.99
C PRO A 82 0.71 4.79 -0.36
N SER A 83 1.48 4.98 -1.43
CA SER A 83 1.03 4.78 -2.82
C SER A 83 0.57 3.36 -3.17
N PHE A 84 0.96 2.38 -2.36
CA PHE A 84 0.57 0.97 -2.49
C PHE A 84 -0.67 0.61 -1.63
N THR A 85 -1.39 1.60 -1.10
CA THR A 85 -2.59 1.45 -0.26
C THR A 85 -3.74 2.32 -0.78
N ALA A 86 -4.91 2.23 -0.17
CA ALA A 86 -6.03 3.12 -0.44
C ALA A 86 -6.60 3.73 0.85
N ALA A 87 -7.13 4.94 0.75
CA ALA A 87 -7.81 5.61 1.86
C ALA A 87 -9.16 4.95 2.21
N ASN A 88 -9.78 4.26 1.25
CA ASN A 88 -11.05 3.56 1.44
C ASN A 88 -10.85 2.05 1.33
N LYS A 89 -11.50 1.29 2.20
CA LYS A 89 -11.40 -0.18 2.21
C LYS A 89 -11.88 -0.82 0.90
N GLY A 90 -12.89 -0.24 0.25
CA GLY A 90 -13.43 -0.75 -1.02
C GLY A 90 -12.46 -0.64 -2.20
N ASP A 91 -11.52 0.31 -2.13
CA ASP A 91 -10.53 0.58 -3.18
C ASP A 91 -9.17 -0.06 -2.86
N ALA A 92 -9.09 -0.85 -1.76
CA ALA A 92 -7.86 -1.43 -1.27
C ALA A 92 -7.20 -2.35 -2.31
N PRO A 93 -5.96 -2.07 -2.75
CA PRO A 93 -5.26 -2.91 -3.71
C PRO A 93 -4.94 -4.28 -3.11
N VAL A 94 -4.79 -5.29 -3.98
CA VAL A 94 -4.33 -6.63 -3.58
C VAL A 94 -2.85 -6.75 -3.88
N LEU A 95 -2.04 -6.93 -2.84
CA LEU A 95 -0.61 -7.22 -2.94
C LEU A 95 -0.40 -8.74 -2.89
N GLU A 96 0.36 -9.27 -3.85
CA GLU A 96 0.65 -10.70 -3.93
C GLU A 96 2.11 -10.96 -3.54
N LEU A 97 2.32 -11.62 -2.39
CA LEU A 97 3.63 -12.03 -1.92
C LEU A 97 4.11 -13.26 -2.70
N LYS A 98 5.37 -13.25 -3.14
CA LYS A 98 6.01 -14.35 -3.87
C LYS A 98 6.83 -15.24 -2.93
N TRP A 99 6.93 -16.52 -3.26
CA TRP A 99 7.74 -17.45 -2.50
C TRP A 99 9.24 -17.21 -2.71
N ASP A 100 9.94 -16.95 -1.63
CA ASP A 100 11.41 -16.88 -1.57
C ASP A 100 11.97 -18.23 -1.10
N THR A 101 12.53 -18.99 -2.03
CA THR A 101 13.07 -20.33 -1.79
C THR A 101 14.25 -20.34 -0.83
N SER A 102 15.05 -19.26 -0.81
CA SER A 102 16.23 -19.15 0.04
C SER A 102 15.86 -18.89 1.50
N ARG A 103 14.87 -18.03 1.72
CA ARG A 103 14.38 -17.62 3.06
C ARG A 103 13.24 -18.48 3.55
N LYS A 104 12.62 -19.27 2.68
CA LYS A 104 11.43 -20.10 2.94
C LYS A 104 10.26 -19.30 3.52
N VAL A 105 9.97 -18.18 2.90
CA VAL A 105 8.87 -17.28 3.25
C VAL A 105 8.27 -16.67 1.98
N TYR A 106 7.02 -16.23 2.07
CA TYR A 106 6.43 -15.37 1.05
C TYR A 106 6.84 -13.93 1.34
N THR A 107 7.27 -13.19 0.33
CA THR A 107 7.75 -11.82 0.50
C THR A 107 7.41 -10.95 -0.70
N LEU A 108 7.24 -9.65 -0.43
CA LEU A 108 7.09 -8.61 -1.45
C LEU A 108 7.70 -7.33 -0.92
N THR A 109 8.52 -6.68 -1.71
CA THR A 109 8.99 -5.32 -1.43
C THR A 109 8.31 -4.35 -2.38
N VAL A 110 7.69 -3.32 -1.83
CA VAL A 110 7.06 -2.22 -2.57
C VAL A 110 7.70 -0.90 -2.20
N THR A 111 7.69 0.04 -3.13
CA THR A 111 8.19 1.40 -2.91
C THR A 111 7.02 2.36 -2.78
N ASP A 112 7.00 3.14 -1.71
CA ASP A 112 6.06 4.26 -1.58
C ASP A 112 6.55 5.45 -2.42
N THR A 113 5.89 5.68 -3.55
CA THR A 113 6.20 6.81 -4.45
C THR A 113 5.74 8.15 -3.90
N ASN A 114 4.88 8.16 -2.86
CA ASN A 114 4.50 9.37 -2.13
C ASN A 114 5.57 9.79 -1.10
N ASN A 115 6.59 8.95 -0.89
CA ASN A 115 7.75 9.22 -0.02
C ASN A 115 7.37 9.65 1.41
N LEU A 116 6.31 9.09 1.96
CA LEU A 116 5.83 9.47 3.30
C LEU A 116 6.80 9.06 4.41
N ASN A 117 7.59 8.01 4.20
CA ASN A 117 8.58 7.50 5.16
C ASN A 117 8.01 7.24 6.57
N ILE A 118 6.78 6.76 6.65
CA ILE A 118 6.06 6.48 7.91
C ILE A 118 6.14 5.02 8.28
N ASP A 119 6.18 4.71 9.57
CA ASP A 119 6.00 3.35 10.05
C ASP A 119 4.53 2.95 9.98
N LEU A 120 4.27 1.72 9.51
CA LEU A 120 2.91 1.22 9.35
C LEU A 120 2.43 0.63 10.68
N GLN A 121 1.53 1.33 11.36
CA GLN A 121 0.85 0.80 12.53
C GLN A 121 -0.34 -0.05 12.07
N MET A 122 -0.18 -1.38 12.14
CA MET A 122 -1.23 -2.33 11.80
C MET A 122 -2.32 -2.33 12.87
N LEU A 123 -3.56 -2.03 12.49
CA LEU A 123 -4.74 -2.07 13.37
C LEU A 123 -5.49 -3.38 13.23
N SER A 124 -5.53 -3.95 12.05
CA SER A 124 -6.16 -5.25 11.78
C SER A 124 -5.41 -6.02 10.71
N GLY A 125 -5.62 -7.33 10.67
CA GLY A 125 -4.89 -8.28 9.85
C GLY A 125 -3.94 -9.13 10.70
N SER A 126 -3.50 -10.27 10.17
CA SER A 126 -2.58 -11.19 10.86
C SER A 126 -1.76 -12.02 9.88
N GLY A 127 -0.69 -12.65 10.38
CA GLY A 127 0.12 -13.57 9.59
C GLY A 127 1.14 -12.91 8.65
N VAL A 128 1.20 -11.58 8.64
CA VAL A 128 2.17 -10.81 7.83
C VAL A 128 2.97 -9.89 8.73
N THR A 129 4.26 -9.82 8.52
CA THR A 129 5.15 -8.84 9.14
C THR A 129 5.56 -7.79 8.13
N VAL A 130 5.76 -6.56 8.59
CA VAL A 130 6.19 -5.43 7.75
C VAL A 130 7.49 -4.89 8.29
N SER A 131 8.45 -4.64 7.41
CA SER A 131 9.68 -3.91 7.72
C SER A 131 9.87 -2.79 6.71
N ARG A 132 10.54 -1.71 7.13
CA ARG A 132 10.75 -0.52 6.31
C ARG A 132 12.24 -0.17 6.22
N ASN A 133 12.65 0.27 5.03
CA ASN A 133 13.93 0.90 4.80
C ASN A 133 13.72 2.11 3.87
N GLY A 134 13.77 3.32 4.46
CA GLY A 134 13.38 4.54 3.73
C GLY A 134 11.92 4.46 3.27
N ASN A 135 11.70 4.61 1.97
CA ASN A 135 10.39 4.50 1.33
C ASN A 135 10.07 3.10 0.80
N GLN A 136 10.91 2.10 1.09
CA GLN A 136 10.67 0.70 0.74
C GLN A 136 10.06 -0.05 1.91
N TYR A 137 9.00 -0.80 1.64
CA TYR A 137 8.28 -1.62 2.59
C TYR A 137 8.34 -3.07 2.15
N THR A 138 8.79 -3.95 3.05
CA THR A 138 8.86 -5.39 2.80
C THR A 138 7.85 -6.10 3.66
N PHE A 139 6.90 -6.76 3.00
CA PHE A 139 5.89 -7.62 3.61
C PHE A 139 6.38 -9.06 3.56
N THR A 140 6.22 -9.79 4.67
CA THR A 140 6.68 -11.17 4.77
C THR A 140 5.65 -12.03 5.51
N SER A 141 5.32 -13.18 4.96
CA SER A 141 4.48 -14.21 5.60
C SER A 141 5.18 -15.57 5.59
N LYS A 142 5.09 -16.30 6.70
CA LYS A 142 5.52 -17.70 6.77
C LYS A 142 4.47 -18.67 6.25
N ASN A 143 3.22 -18.23 6.23
CA ASN A 143 2.08 -19.04 5.84
C ASN A 143 1.54 -18.63 4.48
N MET A 144 1.00 -19.57 3.74
CA MET A 144 0.24 -19.28 2.53
C MET A 144 -1.06 -18.57 2.89
N ILE A 145 -1.40 -17.56 2.13
CA ILE A 145 -2.65 -16.78 2.21
C ILE A 145 -3.32 -16.90 0.85
N MET A 146 -4.26 -17.83 0.72
CA MET A 146 -4.88 -18.15 -0.57
C MET A 146 -5.87 -17.08 -1.02
N GLU A 147 -6.73 -16.63 -0.10
CA GLU A 147 -7.70 -15.58 -0.35
C GLU A 147 -7.20 -14.25 0.18
N PRO A 148 -7.48 -13.13 -0.49
CA PRO A 148 -7.04 -11.82 -0.04
C PRO A 148 -7.54 -11.49 1.36
N VAL A 149 -6.62 -11.28 2.30
CA VAL A 149 -6.90 -10.83 3.66
C VAL A 149 -6.75 -9.32 3.73
N SER A 150 -7.76 -8.66 4.29
CA SER A 150 -7.78 -7.21 4.44
C SER A 150 -6.92 -6.77 5.62
N PHE A 151 -6.11 -5.76 5.38
CA PHE A 151 -5.27 -5.10 6.39
C PHE A 151 -5.67 -3.63 6.49
N GLU A 152 -5.80 -3.16 7.73
CA GLU A 152 -5.98 -1.76 8.06
C GLU A 152 -4.74 -1.27 8.80
N PHE A 153 -4.25 -0.13 8.36
CA PHE A 153 -3.13 0.57 8.97
C PHE A 153 -3.56 1.98 9.34
N ARG A 154 -2.80 2.59 10.23
CA ARG A 154 -2.99 3.97 10.64
C ARG A 154 -1.70 4.76 10.49
N LYS A 155 -1.84 5.97 10.00
CA LYS A 155 -0.81 6.99 10.05
C LYS A 155 -1.02 7.79 11.33
N ASP A 156 -0.06 7.70 12.25
CA ASP A 156 -0.04 8.57 13.41
C ASP A 156 0.41 9.97 13.02
N ILE A 157 -0.37 10.94 13.47
CA ILE A 157 -0.06 12.34 13.24
C ILE A 157 0.39 12.90 14.58
N PRO A 158 1.56 13.57 14.64
CA PRO A 158 2.03 14.19 15.85
C PRO A 158 1.19 15.44 16.15
N VAL A 159 0.02 15.24 16.74
CA VAL A 159 -0.87 16.33 17.17
C VAL A 159 -1.06 16.25 18.66
N ALA A 160 -1.00 17.41 19.32
CA ALA A 160 -1.37 17.52 20.72
C ALA A 160 -2.80 17.02 20.94
N ASN A 161 -3.01 16.21 21.97
CA ASN A 161 -4.30 15.59 22.30
C ASN A 161 -5.33 16.58 22.91
N ASP A 162 -5.19 17.87 22.64
CA ASP A 162 -6.03 18.90 23.20
C ASP A 162 -7.17 19.27 22.26
N MET A 163 -8.38 19.31 22.78
CA MET A 163 -9.53 19.85 22.06
C MET A 163 -9.42 21.38 22.08
N LEU A 164 -9.46 22.00 20.89
CA LEU A 164 -9.54 23.46 20.76
C LEU A 164 -10.98 23.90 20.72
N ILE A 165 -11.35 24.80 21.63
CA ILE A 165 -12.67 25.43 21.67
C ILE A 165 -12.49 26.92 21.40
N TRP A 166 -13.09 27.40 20.33
CA TRP A 166 -13.09 28.81 19.93
C TRP A 166 -14.45 29.39 20.27
N GLY A 167 -14.50 30.20 21.31
CA GLY A 167 -15.73 30.83 21.74
C GLY A 167 -15.56 32.34 21.95
N ARG A 168 -16.57 33.12 21.54
CA ARG A 168 -16.72 34.53 21.86
C ARG A 168 -18.17 34.77 22.21
N PRO A 169 -18.49 35.51 23.31
CA PRO A 169 -19.88 35.84 23.65
C PRO A 169 -20.63 36.43 22.47
N GLY A 170 -21.81 35.89 22.15
CA GLY A 170 -22.65 36.31 21.02
C GLY A 170 -22.27 35.74 19.65
N TYR A 171 -21.28 34.85 19.58
CA TYR A 171 -20.88 34.17 18.34
C TYR A 171 -20.93 32.66 18.51
N GLN A 172 -21.05 31.93 17.38
CA GLN A 172 -21.04 30.48 17.39
C GLN A 172 -19.70 29.96 17.92
N THR A 173 -19.77 29.07 18.90
CA THR A 173 -18.60 28.33 19.40
C THR A 173 -18.18 27.29 18.37
N MET A 174 -16.90 27.28 17.98
CA MET A 174 -16.32 26.24 17.15
C MET A 174 -15.48 25.31 18.01
N MET A 175 -15.60 24.03 17.76
CA MET A 175 -14.80 22.99 18.44
C MET A 175 -14.06 22.17 17.40
N THR A 176 -12.80 21.88 17.64
CA THR A 176 -12.01 20.99 16.80
C THR A 176 -11.41 19.89 17.64
N GLY A 177 -11.51 18.66 17.16
CA GLY A 177 -10.80 17.53 17.75
C GLY A 177 -9.29 17.63 17.50
N ALA A 178 -8.52 17.11 18.42
CA ALA A 178 -7.06 17.23 18.40
C ALA A 178 -6.36 16.06 17.68
N SER A 179 -7.04 14.97 17.37
CA SER A 179 -6.47 13.87 16.60
C SER A 179 -7.39 13.52 15.43
N ASP A 180 -6.81 13.39 14.27
CA ASP A 180 -7.47 12.93 13.06
C ASP A 180 -6.58 11.87 12.42
N PRO A 181 -6.52 10.66 13.02
CA PRO A 181 -5.69 9.58 12.48
C PRO A 181 -6.25 9.16 11.12
N VAL A 182 -5.35 9.01 10.15
CA VAL A 182 -5.72 8.58 8.80
C VAL A 182 -5.53 7.07 8.71
N SER A 183 -6.65 6.34 8.60
CA SER A 183 -6.62 4.92 8.25
C SER A 183 -6.41 4.74 6.75
N PHE A 184 -5.75 3.65 6.38
CA PHE A 184 -5.58 3.22 5.01
C PHE A 184 -5.53 1.70 4.91
N PHE A 185 -5.84 1.19 3.74
CA PHE A 185 -6.18 -0.21 3.55
C PHE A 185 -5.41 -0.83 2.39
N MET A 186 -5.10 -2.10 2.53
CA MET A 186 -4.67 -2.98 1.45
C MET A 186 -5.10 -4.41 1.73
N ASN A 187 -5.13 -5.24 0.70
CA ASN A 187 -5.36 -6.66 0.81
C ASN A 187 -4.06 -7.38 0.48
N ILE A 188 -3.77 -8.48 1.18
CA ILE A 188 -2.59 -9.30 0.94
C ILE A 188 -3.04 -10.72 0.67
N LYS A 189 -2.48 -11.32 -0.38
CA LYS A 189 -2.49 -12.75 -0.64
C LYS A 189 -1.07 -13.21 -0.95
N THR A 190 -0.86 -14.51 -0.96
CA THR A 190 0.40 -15.10 -1.43
C THR A 190 0.23 -15.69 -2.82
N GLU A 191 1.34 -15.86 -3.53
CA GLU A 191 1.40 -16.72 -4.70
C GLU A 191 0.92 -18.12 -4.33
N THR A 192 -0.04 -18.63 -5.09
CA THR A 192 -0.69 -19.90 -4.79
C THR A 192 -0.08 -21.06 -5.55
N TYR A 193 0.53 -20.79 -6.73
CA TYR A 193 1.08 -21.81 -7.59
C TYR A 193 2.59 -21.63 -7.78
N GLY A 194 3.34 -22.74 -7.63
CA GLY A 194 4.71 -22.86 -8.11
C GLY A 194 4.74 -23.37 -9.55
N THR A 195 5.84 -23.12 -10.26
CA THR A 195 6.06 -23.69 -11.60
C THR A 195 7.09 -24.81 -11.51
N ALA A 196 6.69 -26.03 -11.81
CA ALA A 196 7.59 -27.14 -12.04
C ALA A 196 8.10 -27.07 -13.49
N LYS A 197 9.41 -27.02 -13.66
CA LYS A 197 10.08 -27.07 -14.98
C LYS A 197 10.87 -28.36 -15.08
N ILE A 198 10.52 -29.18 -16.07
CA ILE A 198 11.26 -30.41 -16.40
C ILE A 198 12.07 -30.14 -17.67
N VAL A 199 13.34 -30.50 -17.64
CA VAL A 199 14.27 -30.38 -18.76
C VAL A 199 14.82 -31.77 -19.05
N LYS A 200 14.48 -32.32 -20.22
CA LYS A 200 15.00 -33.60 -20.73
C LYS A 200 16.30 -33.35 -21.49
N THR A 201 17.30 -34.14 -21.15
CA THR A 201 18.53 -34.25 -21.93
C THR A 201 18.70 -35.69 -22.44
N SER A 202 19.29 -35.88 -23.61
CA SER A 202 19.55 -37.20 -24.20
C SER A 202 20.85 -37.15 -25.01
N GLU A 203 21.62 -38.24 -25.01
CA GLU A 203 22.87 -38.33 -25.75
C GLU A 203 22.67 -38.28 -27.26
N ASP A 204 21.56 -38.80 -27.77
CA ASP A 204 21.17 -38.80 -29.19
C ASP A 204 20.41 -37.56 -29.62
N GLY A 205 20.18 -36.57 -28.69
CA GLY A 205 19.46 -35.35 -28.95
C GLY A 205 17.94 -35.47 -29.03
N ILE A 206 17.37 -36.67 -28.83
CA ILE A 206 15.93 -36.86 -28.81
C ILE A 206 15.38 -36.45 -27.46
N VAL A 207 14.77 -35.25 -27.41
CA VAL A 207 14.25 -34.64 -26.17
C VAL A 207 12.76 -34.25 -26.27
N SER A 208 12.20 -34.23 -27.48
CA SER A 208 10.81 -33.91 -27.74
C SER A 208 9.92 -35.15 -27.58
N GLY A 209 8.69 -34.92 -27.12
CA GLY A 209 7.68 -36.00 -26.99
C GLY A 209 7.92 -36.98 -25.83
N ILE A 210 8.85 -36.69 -24.92
CA ILE A 210 9.10 -37.54 -23.74
C ILE A 210 8.10 -37.18 -22.66
N SER A 211 7.42 -38.20 -22.16
CA SER A 211 6.37 -38.03 -21.15
C SER A 211 6.86 -38.29 -19.74
N PHE A 212 6.38 -37.49 -18.81
CA PHE A 212 6.65 -37.61 -17.37
C PHE A 212 5.35 -37.69 -16.61
N ARG A 213 5.27 -38.58 -15.65
CA ARG A 213 4.22 -38.67 -14.65
C ARG A 213 4.61 -37.87 -13.43
N ILE A 214 3.74 -36.97 -12.98
CA ILE A 214 3.88 -36.19 -11.75
C ILE A 214 2.81 -36.64 -10.80
N SER A 215 3.20 -37.23 -9.67
CA SER A 215 2.27 -37.75 -8.65
C SER A 215 2.69 -37.30 -7.26
N GLY A 216 1.72 -37.00 -6.41
CA GLY A 216 1.98 -36.54 -5.03
C GLY A 216 0.78 -35.92 -4.38
N THR A 217 1.02 -35.15 -3.34
CA THR A 217 -0.04 -34.47 -2.58
C THR A 217 0.28 -33.00 -2.45
N ASP A 218 -0.70 -32.16 -2.74
CA ASP A 218 -0.57 -30.71 -2.56
C ASP A 218 -0.73 -30.33 -1.08
N ILE A 219 -0.48 -29.05 -0.78
CA ILE A 219 -0.57 -28.50 0.59
C ILE A 219 -1.98 -28.55 1.17
N LEU A 220 -3.01 -28.71 0.34
CA LEU A 220 -4.40 -28.85 0.76
C LEU A 220 -4.80 -30.31 0.99
N GLY A 221 -3.86 -31.27 0.75
CA GLY A 221 -4.11 -32.69 0.88
C GLY A 221 -4.74 -33.33 -0.36
N ASN A 222 -4.84 -32.62 -1.48
CA ASN A 222 -5.36 -33.17 -2.72
C ASN A 222 -4.30 -34.07 -3.40
N GLU A 223 -4.71 -35.22 -3.89
CA GLU A 223 -3.86 -36.04 -4.71
C GLU A 223 -3.69 -35.46 -6.12
N VAL A 224 -2.45 -35.39 -6.57
CA VAL A 224 -2.07 -34.99 -7.92
C VAL A 224 -1.53 -36.21 -8.66
N ASN A 225 -2.01 -36.42 -9.86
CA ASN A 225 -1.55 -37.50 -10.75
C ASN A 225 -1.72 -37.05 -12.19
N GLU A 226 -0.71 -36.39 -12.72
CA GLU A 226 -0.75 -35.80 -14.07
C GLU A 226 0.38 -36.33 -14.95
N THR A 227 0.15 -36.32 -16.25
CA THR A 227 1.18 -36.59 -17.26
C THR A 227 1.44 -35.35 -18.05
N VAL A 228 2.73 -35.02 -18.20
CA VAL A 228 3.20 -33.90 -19.00
C VAL A 228 4.21 -34.40 -20.04
N THR A 229 4.30 -33.73 -21.19
CA THR A 229 5.16 -34.15 -22.31
C THR A 229 6.03 -32.99 -22.76
N THR A 230 7.31 -33.27 -22.98
CA THR A 230 8.28 -32.26 -23.45
C THR A 230 7.99 -31.81 -24.87
N GLY A 231 8.17 -30.50 -25.09
CA GLY A 231 8.17 -29.90 -26.43
C GLY A 231 9.47 -30.11 -27.18
N ASP A 232 9.61 -29.51 -28.36
CA ASP A 232 10.76 -29.65 -29.26
C ASP A 232 12.08 -29.19 -28.63
N ASN A 233 12.01 -28.30 -27.64
CA ASN A 233 13.17 -27.83 -26.89
C ASN A 233 13.53 -28.74 -25.69
N GLY A 234 12.86 -29.88 -25.55
CA GLY A 234 13.06 -30.80 -24.42
C GLY A 234 12.52 -30.30 -23.10
N GLN A 235 11.69 -29.27 -23.08
CA GLN A 235 11.19 -28.67 -21.86
C GLN A 235 9.67 -28.78 -21.76
N VAL A 236 9.19 -28.87 -20.51
CA VAL A 236 7.79 -28.71 -20.16
C VAL A 236 7.66 -27.98 -18.82
N GLU A 237 6.72 -27.07 -18.73
CA GLU A 237 6.40 -26.33 -17.52
C GLU A 237 4.94 -26.55 -17.12
N LYS A 238 4.72 -26.79 -15.84
CA LYS A 238 3.36 -26.95 -15.29
C LYS A 238 3.28 -26.26 -13.93
N LYS A 239 2.15 -25.59 -13.69
CA LYS A 239 1.87 -24.95 -12.41
C LYS A 239 1.17 -25.91 -11.46
N PHE A 240 1.65 -26.00 -10.22
CA PHE A 240 1.06 -26.77 -9.14
C PHE A 240 0.94 -25.92 -7.88
N LEU A 241 -0.02 -26.27 -7.02
CA LEU A 241 0.01 -25.83 -5.63
C LEU A 241 1.31 -26.32 -4.97
N PRO A 242 1.86 -25.61 -3.98
CA PRO A 242 2.96 -26.15 -3.18
C PRO A 242 2.62 -27.53 -2.63
N GLY A 243 3.57 -28.44 -2.68
CA GLY A 243 3.35 -29.83 -2.30
C GLY A 243 4.64 -30.62 -2.39
N THR A 244 4.53 -31.94 -2.30
CA THR A 244 5.62 -32.86 -2.54
C THR A 244 5.23 -33.78 -3.70
N TYR A 245 5.96 -33.68 -4.79
CA TYR A 245 5.64 -34.42 -6.01
C TYR A 245 6.80 -35.28 -6.45
N LEU A 246 6.49 -36.48 -6.87
CA LEU A 246 7.41 -37.40 -7.51
C LEU A 246 7.26 -37.30 -9.02
N VAL A 247 8.36 -36.97 -9.70
CA VAL A 247 8.44 -36.90 -11.16
C VAL A 247 9.10 -38.18 -11.64
N THR A 248 8.40 -38.94 -12.51
CA THR A 248 8.87 -40.19 -13.07
C THR A 248 8.77 -40.13 -14.58
N GLU A 249 9.87 -40.37 -15.30
CA GLU A 249 9.85 -40.50 -16.76
C GLU A 249 9.06 -41.77 -17.14
N ILE A 250 8.15 -41.67 -18.09
CA ILE A 250 7.44 -42.83 -18.63
C ILE A 250 8.39 -43.54 -19.59
N PRO A 251 8.66 -44.85 -19.39
CA PRO A 251 9.60 -45.59 -20.18
C PRO A 251 9.33 -45.49 -21.68
N VAL A 252 10.39 -45.29 -22.46
CA VAL A 252 10.38 -45.35 -23.92
C VAL A 252 11.32 -46.47 -24.33
N ASP A 253 10.87 -47.31 -25.24
CA ASP A 253 11.69 -48.40 -25.75
C ASP A 253 13.04 -47.90 -26.26
N ARG A 254 14.10 -48.63 -25.90
CA ARG A 254 15.51 -48.31 -26.22
C ARG A 254 16.21 -47.31 -25.30
N TYR A 255 15.52 -46.69 -24.32
CA TYR A 255 16.18 -45.78 -23.40
C TYR A 255 16.17 -46.32 -21.96
N VAL A 256 17.21 -46.03 -21.22
CA VAL A 256 17.27 -46.27 -19.80
C VAL A 256 16.47 -45.16 -19.09
N THR A 257 15.43 -45.58 -18.38
CA THR A 257 14.60 -44.64 -17.61
C THR A 257 15.40 -44.13 -16.39
N PRO A 258 15.58 -42.83 -16.20
CA PRO A 258 16.25 -42.28 -15.05
C PRO A 258 15.45 -42.52 -13.77
N SER A 259 16.14 -42.46 -12.62
CA SER A 259 15.47 -42.51 -11.31
C SER A 259 14.47 -41.40 -11.14
N ALA A 260 13.33 -41.67 -10.54
CA ALA A 260 12.36 -40.66 -10.18
C ALA A 260 12.93 -39.61 -9.22
N GLN A 261 12.47 -38.37 -9.36
CA GLN A 261 12.94 -37.23 -8.57
C GLN A 261 11.79 -36.57 -7.85
N TYR A 262 12.06 -36.08 -6.64
CA TYR A 262 11.11 -35.27 -5.90
C TYR A 262 11.32 -33.78 -6.20
N ILE A 263 10.22 -33.06 -6.31
CA ILE A 263 10.17 -31.60 -6.42
C ILE A 263 9.22 -31.02 -5.37
#